data_cc1ee0d3cd205b120a90f6fd8c19d06b
#
_entry.id   cc1ee0d3cd205b120a90f6fd8c19d06b
#
_cell.length_a   1.000
_cell.length_b   1.000
_cell.length_c   1.000
_cell.angle_alpha   90.00
_cell.angle_beta   90.00
_cell.angle_gamma   90.00
#
_symmetry.space_group_name_H-M   'P 1'
#
loop_
_entity.id
_entity.type
_entity.pdbx_description
1 polymer ?
#
loop_
_entity_poly.entity_id
_entity_poly.type
_entity_poly.pdbx_seq_one_letter_code
_entity_poly.pdbx_strand_id
1 'polypeptide(L)'
;MRMWMIKPELLCNKHLLGEHGELHKFIPSFHKKYSVTNRVSPVVQIELSSYQSRHDELANEMLSRGMNHKSPLPKLPDFSYLPSEHYSAKVDINISIKDLKDRCEDCKV
;
A
#
# COMPACT_ATOMS: atom_id res chain seq x y z
N MET A 1 2.13 -8.50 -0.67
CA MET A 1 1.59 -7.15 -0.48
C MET A 1 2.55 -6.11 -1.00
N ARG A 2 2.05 -5.08 -1.65
CA ARG A 2 2.90 -3.99 -2.10
C ARG A 2 2.16 -2.66 -2.07
N MET A 3 2.77 -1.65 -1.45
CA MET A 3 2.30 -0.27 -1.49
C MET A 3 3.15 0.47 -2.53
N TRP A 4 2.52 0.92 -3.60
CA TRP A 4 3.25 1.58 -4.70
C TRP A 4 3.69 2.99 -4.33
N MET A 5 2.92 3.69 -3.53
CA MET A 5 3.18 5.03 -3.00
C MET A 5 3.34 6.12 -4.08
N ILE A 6 2.92 5.84 -5.28
CA ILE A 6 2.82 6.85 -6.35
C ILE A 6 1.43 7.50 -6.31
N LYS A 7 1.26 8.61 -7.03
CA LYS A 7 -0.05 9.27 -7.10
C LYS A 7 -1.13 8.29 -7.56
N PRO A 8 -2.23 8.13 -6.81
CA PRO A 8 -3.26 7.14 -7.17
C PRO A 8 -3.86 7.35 -8.56
N GLU A 9 -3.96 8.61 -9.03
CA GLU A 9 -4.48 8.89 -10.36
C GLU A 9 -3.65 8.29 -11.50
N LEU A 10 -2.40 7.92 -11.24
CA LEU A 10 -1.53 7.28 -12.23
C LEU A 10 -1.75 5.77 -12.30
N LEU A 11 -2.40 5.17 -11.32
CA LEU A 11 -2.66 3.73 -11.30
C LEU A 11 -3.84 3.39 -12.20
N CYS A 12 -3.74 2.27 -12.94
CA CYS A 12 -4.91 1.71 -13.62
C CYS A 12 -5.89 1.15 -12.58
N ASN A 13 -7.13 0.88 -13.00
CA ASN A 13 -8.15 0.36 -12.10
C ASN A 13 -7.71 -0.91 -11.38
N LYS A 14 -7.04 -1.81 -12.08
CA LYS A 14 -6.56 -3.07 -11.51
C LYS A 14 -5.57 -2.85 -10.37
N HIS A 15 -4.58 -1.97 -10.58
CA HIS A 15 -3.57 -1.70 -9.57
C HIS A 15 -4.10 -0.84 -8.43
N LEU A 16 -5.01 0.08 -8.71
CA LEU A 16 -5.69 0.86 -7.67
C LEU A 16 -6.49 -0.06 -6.73
N LEU A 17 -7.34 -0.91 -7.30
CA LEU A 17 -8.14 -1.85 -6.52
C LEU A 17 -7.27 -2.90 -5.83
N GLY A 18 -6.21 -3.34 -6.49
CA GLY A 18 -5.30 -4.32 -5.93
C GLY A 18 -4.58 -3.81 -4.68
N GLU A 19 -4.02 -2.62 -4.73
CA GLU A 19 -3.33 -2.04 -3.58
C GLU A 19 -4.32 -1.79 -2.43
N HIS A 20 -5.48 -1.20 -2.74
CA HIS A 20 -6.52 -0.95 -1.73
C HIS A 20 -6.96 -2.25 -1.05
N GLY A 21 -7.23 -3.30 -1.84
CA GLY A 21 -7.65 -4.60 -1.31
C GLY A 21 -6.58 -5.24 -0.44
N GLU A 22 -5.31 -5.13 -0.81
CA GLU A 22 -4.23 -5.68 0.00
C GLU A 22 -4.08 -4.96 1.33
N LEU A 23 -4.28 -3.65 1.38
CA LEU A 23 -4.24 -2.91 2.65
C LEU A 23 -5.29 -3.43 3.62
N HIS A 24 -6.48 -3.79 3.14
CA HIS A 24 -7.50 -4.44 3.98
C HIS A 24 -7.09 -5.86 4.37
N LYS A 25 -6.62 -6.63 3.42
CA LYS A 25 -6.35 -8.06 3.58
C LYS A 25 -5.27 -8.35 4.64
N PHE A 26 -4.27 -7.50 4.77
CA PHE A 26 -3.13 -7.77 5.64
C PHE A 26 -3.29 -7.27 7.07
N ILE A 27 -4.37 -6.56 7.41
CA ILE A 27 -4.63 -6.11 8.79
C ILE A 27 -4.60 -7.27 9.79
N PRO A 28 -5.28 -8.42 9.55
CA PRO A 28 -5.22 -9.54 10.51
C PRO A 28 -3.80 -10.05 10.77
N SER A 29 -2.92 -10.02 9.76
CA SER A 29 -1.53 -10.45 9.94
C SER A 29 -0.78 -9.57 10.93
N PHE A 30 -1.04 -8.26 10.92
CA PHE A 30 -0.42 -7.33 11.85
C PHE A 30 -0.96 -7.53 13.27
N HIS A 31 -2.25 -7.83 13.43
CA HIS A 31 -2.82 -8.16 14.74
C HIS A 31 -2.21 -9.44 15.32
N LYS A 32 -1.81 -10.37 14.45
CA LYS A 32 -1.10 -11.58 14.86
C LYS A 32 0.39 -11.37 15.08
N LYS A 33 0.87 -10.12 14.93
CA LYS A 33 2.27 -9.73 15.14
C LYS A 33 3.26 -10.43 14.20
N TYR A 34 2.86 -10.65 12.95
CA TYR A 34 3.75 -11.23 11.95
C TYR A 34 4.87 -10.24 11.59
N SER A 35 6.05 -10.80 11.31
CA SER A 35 7.19 -10.02 10.85
C SER A 35 6.94 -9.44 9.45
N VAL A 36 7.54 -8.27 9.19
CA VAL A 36 7.51 -7.65 7.87
C VAL A 36 8.90 -7.62 7.21
N THR A 37 9.86 -8.37 7.73
CA THR A 37 11.24 -8.34 7.26
C THR A 37 11.33 -8.50 5.75
N ASN A 38 10.62 -9.48 5.17
CA ASN A 38 10.65 -9.74 3.74
C ASN A 38 9.95 -8.68 2.89
N ARG A 39 9.25 -7.73 3.53
CA ARG A 39 8.56 -6.62 2.86
C ARG A 39 9.33 -5.31 2.94
N VAL A 40 10.39 -5.27 3.73
CA VAL A 40 11.23 -4.08 3.87
C VAL A 40 12.68 -4.33 3.46
N SER A 41 13.06 -5.58 3.19
CA SER A 41 14.42 -5.94 2.79
C SER A 41 14.36 -7.08 1.75
N PRO A 42 15.16 -7.05 0.68
CA PRO A 42 16.14 -6.01 0.32
C PRO A 42 15.51 -4.74 -0.26
N VAL A 43 14.23 -4.78 -0.63
CA VAL A 43 13.51 -3.63 -1.20
C VAL A 43 12.29 -3.36 -0.34
N VAL A 44 12.08 -2.09 0.00
CA VAL A 44 10.90 -1.67 0.78
C VAL A 44 9.66 -1.75 -0.10
N GLN A 45 8.72 -2.60 0.27
CA GLN A 45 7.46 -2.81 -0.43
C GLN A 45 6.25 -2.29 0.34
N ILE A 46 6.43 -2.00 1.64
CA ILE A 46 5.36 -1.45 2.47
C ILE A 46 5.89 -0.27 3.27
N GLU A 47 4.99 0.67 3.57
CA GLU A 47 5.32 1.86 4.32
C GLU A 47 4.28 2.01 5.43
N LEU A 48 4.58 1.38 6.59
CA LEU A 48 3.61 1.25 7.68
C LEU A 48 3.22 2.59 8.28
N SER A 49 4.15 3.54 8.35
CA SER A 49 3.86 4.89 8.88
C SER A 49 2.84 5.65 8.02
N SER A 50 2.64 5.24 6.77
CA SER A 50 1.69 5.86 5.84
C SER A 50 0.47 4.99 5.55
N TYR A 51 0.27 3.91 6.31
CA TYR A 51 -0.73 2.88 6.00
C TYR A 51 -2.14 3.47 5.90
N GLN A 52 -2.57 4.19 6.93
CA GLN A 52 -3.91 4.78 6.96
C GLN A 52 -4.08 5.86 5.89
N SER A 53 -3.11 6.77 5.77
CA SER A 53 -3.19 7.85 4.79
C SER A 53 -3.18 7.31 3.36
N ARG A 54 -2.41 6.25 3.11
CA ARG A 54 -2.40 5.62 1.79
C ARG A 54 -3.73 4.97 1.44
N HIS A 55 -4.34 4.25 2.41
CA HIS A 55 -5.69 3.71 2.21
C HIS A 55 -6.66 4.81 1.80
N ASP A 56 -6.61 5.94 2.50
CA ASP A 56 -7.54 7.04 2.25
C ASP A 56 -7.31 7.70 0.89
N GLU A 57 -6.05 7.84 0.46
CA GLU A 57 -5.73 8.33 -0.87
C GLU A 57 -6.31 7.41 -1.96
N LEU A 58 -6.13 6.10 -1.80
CA LEU A 58 -6.65 5.13 -2.77
C LEU A 58 -8.18 5.15 -2.80
N ALA A 59 -8.80 5.21 -1.63
CA ALA A 59 -10.27 5.28 -1.51
C ALA A 59 -10.83 6.54 -2.19
N ASN A 60 -10.19 7.68 -1.99
CA ASN A 60 -10.60 8.93 -2.61
C ASN A 60 -10.50 8.85 -4.14
N GLU A 61 -9.45 8.23 -4.67
CA GLU A 61 -9.33 8.04 -6.12
C GLU A 61 -10.40 7.09 -6.65
N MET A 62 -10.71 6.03 -5.91
CA MET A 62 -11.80 5.10 -6.27
C MET A 62 -13.12 5.85 -6.38
N LEU A 63 -13.44 6.68 -5.39
CA LEU A 63 -14.66 7.51 -5.42
C LEU A 63 -14.65 8.48 -6.58
N SER A 64 -13.52 9.12 -6.88
CA SER A 64 -13.36 10.02 -8.01
C SER A 64 -13.66 9.34 -9.35
N ARG A 65 -13.37 8.05 -9.46
CA ARG A 65 -13.66 7.24 -10.66
C ARG A 65 -15.07 6.66 -10.69
N GLY A 66 -15.91 6.99 -9.71
CA GLY A 66 -17.29 6.46 -9.62
C GLY A 66 -17.37 5.06 -9.04
N MET A 67 -16.32 4.56 -8.43
CA MET A 67 -16.33 3.26 -7.77
C MET A 67 -16.98 3.37 -6.38
N ASN A 68 -17.68 2.30 -5.97
CA ASN A 68 -18.22 2.23 -4.61
C ASN A 68 -17.11 1.91 -3.62
N HIS A 69 -16.93 2.78 -2.62
CA HIS A 69 -16.07 2.49 -1.49
C HIS A 69 -16.89 2.59 -0.21
N LYS A 70 -17.22 1.43 0.36
CA LYS A 70 -18.07 1.34 1.57
C LYS A 70 -17.35 0.69 2.75
N SER A 71 -16.06 0.44 2.62
CA SER A 71 -15.29 -0.33 3.59
C SER A 71 -14.18 0.53 4.17
N PRO A 72 -14.41 1.23 5.29
CA PRO A 72 -13.34 1.94 5.96
C PRO A 72 -12.28 0.94 6.42
N LEU A 73 -11.04 1.40 6.52
CA LEU A 73 -9.97 0.53 7.01
C LEU A 73 -10.26 0.15 8.47
N PRO A 74 -10.19 -1.14 8.83
CA PRO A 74 -10.30 -1.53 10.23
C PRO A 74 -9.23 -0.83 11.08
N LYS A 75 -9.47 -0.74 12.39
CA LYS A 75 -8.48 -0.14 13.29
C LYS A 75 -7.13 -0.80 13.12
N LEU A 76 -6.10 0.03 12.92
CA LEU A 76 -4.73 -0.47 12.81
C LEU A 76 -4.26 -1.03 14.16
N PRO A 77 -3.48 -2.13 14.13
CA PRO A 77 -2.85 -2.61 15.35
C PRO A 77 -1.73 -1.67 15.80
N ASP A 78 -1.26 -1.87 17.02
CA ASP A 78 -0.06 -1.22 17.51
C ASP A 78 1.15 -1.90 16.85
N PHE A 79 1.92 -1.15 16.06
CA PHE A 79 3.11 -1.65 15.38
C PHE A 79 4.38 -1.64 16.26
N SER A 80 4.27 -1.33 17.55
CA SER A 80 5.43 -1.26 18.43
C SER A 80 6.17 -2.59 18.59
N TYR A 81 5.55 -3.71 18.23
CA TYR A 81 6.21 -5.01 18.23
C TYR A 81 7.30 -5.13 17.13
N LEU A 82 7.28 -4.25 16.16
CA LEU A 82 8.26 -4.27 15.05
C LEU A 82 9.50 -3.46 15.41
N PRO A 83 10.68 -3.83 14.86
CA PRO A 83 11.84 -2.94 14.92
C PRO A 83 11.48 -1.55 14.35
N SER A 84 12.04 -0.50 14.96
CA SER A 84 11.71 0.87 14.53
C SER A 84 12.08 1.13 13.07
N GLU A 85 13.16 0.54 12.57
CA GLU A 85 13.56 0.68 11.17
C GLU A 85 12.56 0.02 10.21
N HIS A 86 11.83 -1.01 10.63
CA HIS A 86 10.77 -1.61 9.81
C HIS A 86 9.55 -0.71 9.73
N TYR A 87 9.17 -0.10 10.85
CA TYR A 87 8.04 0.83 10.88
C TYR A 87 8.34 2.11 10.11
N SER A 88 9.56 2.63 10.18
CA SER A 88 9.95 3.88 9.53
C SER A 88 10.42 3.71 8.08
N ALA A 89 10.50 2.46 7.57
CA ALA A 89 10.92 2.21 6.20
C ALA A 89 10.03 2.95 5.20
N LYS A 90 10.65 3.51 4.16
CA LYS A 90 9.95 4.28 3.12
C LYS A 90 10.10 3.59 1.78
N VAL A 91 9.00 3.55 1.02
CA VAL A 91 9.01 3.02 -0.35
C VAL A 91 9.76 3.99 -1.26
N ASP A 92 10.68 3.45 -2.07
CA ASP A 92 11.34 4.24 -3.12
C ASP A 92 10.40 4.34 -4.31
N ILE A 93 9.89 5.53 -4.55
CA ILE A 93 8.91 5.79 -5.61
C ILE A 93 9.51 5.51 -7.00
N ASN A 94 10.80 5.75 -7.20
CA ASN A 94 11.44 5.49 -8.48
C ASN A 94 11.47 4.00 -8.80
N ILE A 95 11.69 3.15 -7.80
CA ILE A 95 11.60 1.69 -7.97
C ILE A 95 10.17 1.28 -8.30
N SER A 96 9.18 1.86 -7.61
CA SER A 96 7.76 1.58 -7.90
C SER A 96 7.39 1.95 -9.33
N ILE A 97 7.81 3.12 -9.80
CA ILE A 97 7.54 3.58 -11.17
C ILE A 97 8.15 2.61 -12.18
N LYS A 98 9.41 2.23 -11.98
CA LYS A 98 10.10 1.29 -12.89
C LYS A 98 9.37 -0.05 -12.95
N ASP A 99 9.01 -0.60 -11.79
CA ASP A 99 8.33 -1.88 -11.73
C ASP A 99 6.97 -1.85 -12.39
N LEU A 100 6.21 -0.77 -12.20
CA LEU A 100 4.91 -0.62 -12.86
C LEU A 100 5.05 -0.48 -14.37
N LYS A 101 6.04 0.28 -14.86
CA LYS A 101 6.31 0.38 -16.29
C LYS A 101 6.63 -0.97 -16.92
N ASP A 102 7.38 -1.80 -16.19
CA ASP A 102 7.76 -3.12 -16.67
C ASP A 102 6.60 -4.12 -16.68
N ARG A 103 5.60 -3.94 -15.81
CA ARG A 103 4.51 -4.89 -15.61
C ARG A 103 3.18 -4.47 -16.20
N CYS A 104 2.96 -3.19 -16.40
CA CYS A 104 1.63 -2.68 -16.71
C CYS A 104 1.67 -1.56 -17.73
N GLU A 105 0.95 -1.77 -18.85
CA GLU A 105 0.81 -0.76 -19.90
C GLU A 105 -0.27 0.28 -19.56
N ASP A 106 -1.16 -0.04 -18.63
CA ASP A 106 -2.35 0.77 -18.35
C ASP A 106 -2.11 1.83 -17.26
N CYS A 107 -1.08 1.65 -16.42
CA CYS A 107 -0.69 2.68 -15.46
C CYS A 107 0.06 3.80 -16.18
N LYS A 108 -0.25 5.04 -15.80
CA LYS A 108 0.28 6.24 -16.47
C LYS A 108 1.61 6.70 -15.86
N VAL A 109 2.49 5.78 -15.58
CA VAL A 109 3.80 6.09 -14.98
C VAL A 109 4.91 6.25 -15.99
#